data_64aff93b8479f0312437fa1ee58720f2
#
_entry.id   64aff93b8479f0312437fa1ee58720f2
#
_cell.length_a   1.000
_cell.length_b   1.000
_cell.length_c   1.000
_cell.angle_alpha   90.00
_cell.angle_beta   90.00
_cell.angle_gamma   90.00
#
_symmetry.space_group_name_H-M   'P 1'
#
loop_
_entity.id
_entity.type
_entity.pdbx_description
1 polymer ?
#
loop_
_entity_poly.entity_id
_entity_poly.type
_entity_poly.pdbx_seq_one_letter_code
_entity_poly.pdbx_strand_id
1 'polypeptide(L)'
;QTGKKVADTDRMRYEGGQYYVKSPEEMASLFPYAREAIENTHKIAMRCHVDIEFGHYKLPEFPVPEGYDSWEYLQKLVWDGFYERYPQADEKLKERVSYELNTIKTMGFVDYFLIVWDFIHFARSHDIMVGPGRGSAAGSIVSYSLGITDIDPIRYNLLFERFLNPERVSMPDIDIDFCFERRQEVIDYVVQKYGRDRVVQIVTFGT
;
A
#
# COMPACT_ATOMS: atom_id res chain seq x y z
N GLN A 1 -20.94 7.55 13.07
CA GLN A 1 -19.78 7.90 13.93
C GLN A 1 -20.14 8.95 14.98
N THR A 2 -21.03 9.91 14.68
CA THR A 2 -21.44 10.98 15.62
C THR A 2 -22.70 10.63 16.41
N GLY A 3 -23.39 9.53 16.12
CA GLY A 3 -24.66 9.16 16.73
C GLY A 3 -25.84 10.09 16.37
N LYS A 4 -25.66 11.00 15.41
CA LYS A 4 -26.65 11.99 15.01
C LYS A 4 -27.41 11.58 13.75
N LYS A 5 -28.70 11.97 13.68
CA LYS A 5 -29.58 11.78 12.52
C LYS A 5 -29.58 13.02 11.64
N VAL A 6 -30.02 12.88 10.39
CA VAL A 6 -30.11 14.00 9.43
C VAL A 6 -31.03 15.12 9.95
N ALA A 7 -32.08 14.78 10.69
CA ALA A 7 -33.03 15.74 11.28
C ALA A 7 -32.49 16.50 12.50
N ASP A 8 -31.38 16.06 13.10
CA ASP A 8 -30.82 16.71 14.28
C ASP A 8 -30.20 18.05 13.89
N THR A 9 -30.49 19.09 14.63
CA THR A 9 -30.01 20.46 14.34
C THR A 9 -28.57 20.68 14.78
N ASP A 10 -28.09 19.94 15.75
CA ASP A 10 -26.75 20.03 16.36
C ASP A 10 -25.74 19.03 15.74
N ARG A 11 -26.01 18.50 14.57
CA ARG A 11 -25.08 17.62 13.83
C ARG A 11 -24.02 18.40 13.06
N MET A 12 -22.89 17.77 12.81
CA MET A 12 -21.87 18.30 11.91
C MET A 12 -22.45 18.41 10.48
N ARG A 13 -22.43 19.61 9.94
CA ARG A 13 -22.84 19.92 8.57
C ARG A 13 -22.05 21.11 8.03
N TYR A 14 -21.91 21.16 6.73
CA TYR A 14 -21.35 22.33 6.07
C TYR A 14 -22.49 23.31 5.76
N GLU A 15 -22.29 24.57 6.14
CA GLU A 15 -23.25 25.63 5.87
C GLU A 15 -22.90 26.38 4.57
N GLY A 16 -23.89 26.98 3.94
CA GLY A 16 -23.72 27.91 2.83
C GLY A 16 -23.69 27.33 1.42
N GLY A 17 -23.50 25.99 1.24
CA GLY A 17 -23.58 25.35 -0.07
C GLY A 17 -22.58 25.84 -1.15
N GLN A 18 -21.49 26.50 -0.74
CA GLN A 18 -20.52 27.15 -1.63
C GLN A 18 -19.27 26.28 -1.93
N TYR A 19 -19.37 24.95 -1.81
CA TYR A 19 -18.25 23.99 -1.91
C TYR A 19 -18.12 23.34 -3.30
N TYR A 20 -18.52 24.05 -4.35
CA TYR A 20 -18.36 23.65 -5.74
C TYR A 20 -17.23 24.41 -6.43
N VAL A 21 -16.76 23.90 -7.56
CA VAL A 21 -15.78 24.61 -8.40
C VAL A 21 -16.47 25.79 -9.07
N LYS A 22 -16.05 27.00 -8.71
CA LYS A 22 -16.63 28.24 -9.19
C LYS A 22 -16.06 28.64 -10.54
N SER A 23 -16.86 29.36 -11.34
CA SER A 23 -16.38 29.96 -12.59
C SER A 23 -15.40 31.11 -12.32
N PRO A 24 -14.59 31.51 -13.32
CA PRO A 24 -13.72 32.68 -13.20
C PRO A 24 -14.48 33.97 -12.83
N GLU A 25 -15.69 34.14 -13.37
CA GLU A 25 -16.56 35.31 -13.12
C GLU A 25 -17.07 35.30 -11.67
N GLU A 26 -17.49 34.14 -11.17
CA GLU A 26 -17.91 33.98 -9.78
C GLU A 26 -16.76 34.28 -8.83
N MET A 27 -15.55 33.75 -9.11
CA MET A 27 -14.37 34.03 -8.30
C MET A 27 -14.01 35.53 -8.34
N ALA A 28 -14.06 36.18 -9.50
CA ALA A 28 -13.82 37.60 -9.61
C ALA A 28 -14.79 38.45 -8.82
N SER A 29 -16.06 38.02 -8.75
CA SER A 29 -17.11 38.70 -7.96
C SER A 29 -16.92 38.56 -6.47
N LEU A 30 -16.39 37.41 -6.02
CA LEU A 30 -16.10 37.15 -4.60
C LEU A 30 -14.86 37.90 -4.09
N PHE A 31 -13.88 38.12 -4.98
CA PHE A 31 -12.60 38.77 -4.65
C PHE A 31 -12.32 40.00 -5.51
N PRO A 32 -13.23 40.99 -5.56
CA PRO A 32 -13.05 42.19 -6.40
C PRO A 32 -11.83 43.03 -6.00
N TYR A 33 -11.41 42.92 -4.75
CA TYR A 33 -10.25 43.60 -4.18
C TYR A 33 -8.92 42.89 -4.41
N ALA A 34 -8.94 41.65 -4.93
CA ALA A 34 -7.75 40.80 -5.10
C ALA A 34 -7.65 40.26 -6.55
N ARG A 35 -7.88 41.09 -7.55
CA ARG A 35 -7.87 40.71 -8.96
C ARG A 35 -6.54 40.09 -9.37
N GLU A 36 -5.43 40.64 -8.90
CA GLU A 36 -4.09 40.09 -9.16
C GLU A 36 -3.92 38.66 -8.61
N ALA A 37 -4.49 38.34 -7.47
CA ALA A 37 -4.45 36.99 -6.90
C ALA A 37 -5.18 35.99 -7.82
N ILE A 38 -6.32 36.38 -8.42
CA ILE A 38 -7.03 35.55 -9.39
C ILE A 38 -6.22 35.38 -10.68
N GLU A 39 -5.62 36.44 -11.20
CA GLU A 39 -4.75 36.37 -12.38
C GLU A 39 -3.52 35.50 -12.14
N ASN A 40 -2.96 35.51 -10.91
CA ASN A 40 -1.83 34.69 -10.53
C ASN A 40 -2.15 33.20 -10.54
N THR A 41 -3.39 32.76 -10.35
CA THR A 41 -3.77 31.34 -10.49
C THR A 41 -3.45 30.83 -11.89
N HIS A 42 -3.79 31.61 -12.92
CA HIS A 42 -3.46 31.26 -14.30
C HIS A 42 -1.94 31.31 -14.55
N LYS A 43 -1.25 32.35 -14.07
CA LYS A 43 0.22 32.45 -14.23
C LYS A 43 0.95 31.28 -13.56
N ILE A 44 0.48 30.82 -12.40
CA ILE A 44 1.04 29.64 -11.72
C ILE A 44 0.75 28.37 -12.52
N ALA A 45 -0.48 28.20 -13.00
CA ALA A 45 -0.84 27.02 -13.82
C ALA A 45 0.04 26.92 -15.07
N MET A 46 0.30 28.06 -15.74
CA MET A 46 1.16 28.09 -16.93
C MET A 46 2.65 27.79 -16.63
N ARG A 47 3.07 27.85 -15.40
CA ARG A 47 4.44 27.46 -14.95
C ARG A 47 4.52 25.98 -14.57
N CYS A 48 3.40 25.31 -14.40
CA CYS A 48 3.34 23.90 -14.04
C CYS A 48 3.25 23.06 -15.31
N HIS A 49 4.27 22.25 -15.54
CA HIS A 49 4.31 21.28 -16.64
C HIS A 49 4.58 19.93 -16.00
N VAL A 50 3.54 19.12 -15.87
CA VAL A 50 3.61 17.80 -15.25
C VAL A 50 3.07 16.76 -16.21
N ASP A 51 3.93 15.86 -16.64
CA ASP A 51 3.57 14.67 -17.39
C ASP A 51 3.52 13.48 -16.43
N ILE A 52 2.36 12.85 -16.31
CA ILE A 52 2.16 11.66 -15.49
C ILE A 52 2.14 10.44 -16.40
N GLU A 53 3.15 9.61 -16.26
CA GLU A 53 3.28 8.35 -16.99
C GLU A 53 2.41 7.28 -16.29
N PHE A 54 1.35 6.84 -16.97
CA PHE A 54 0.44 5.82 -16.45
C PHE A 54 0.83 4.42 -16.96
N GLY A 55 0.52 3.39 -16.16
CA GLY A 55 0.69 1.99 -16.55
C GLY A 55 2.10 1.43 -16.41
N HIS A 56 3.05 2.20 -15.89
CA HIS A 56 4.42 1.74 -15.63
C HIS A 56 4.72 1.74 -14.13
N TYR A 57 4.85 0.55 -13.57
CA TYR A 57 5.27 0.39 -12.17
C TYR A 57 6.80 0.46 -12.09
N LYS A 58 7.32 1.40 -11.30
CA LYS A 58 8.76 1.60 -11.08
C LYS A 58 9.17 0.95 -9.77
N LEU A 59 9.10 -0.38 -9.73
CA LEU A 59 9.56 -1.15 -8.57
C LEU A 59 11.07 -1.42 -8.68
N PRO A 60 11.81 -1.32 -7.57
CA PRO A 60 13.19 -1.81 -7.54
C PRO A 60 13.22 -3.33 -7.65
N GLU A 61 14.31 -3.87 -8.20
CA GLU A 61 14.59 -5.29 -8.17
C GLU A 61 15.07 -5.71 -6.78
N PHE A 62 14.60 -6.84 -6.30
CA PHE A 62 15.06 -7.40 -5.04
C PHE A 62 16.40 -8.12 -5.25
N PRO A 63 17.45 -7.82 -4.45
CA PRO A 63 18.71 -8.53 -4.52
C PRO A 63 18.58 -9.95 -3.96
N VAL A 64 18.40 -10.92 -4.85
CA VAL A 64 18.29 -12.34 -4.48
C VAL A 64 19.63 -12.95 -4.10
N PRO A 65 19.68 -13.99 -3.24
CA PRO A 65 20.88 -14.75 -2.98
C PRO A 65 21.41 -15.45 -4.25
N GLU A 66 22.71 -15.72 -4.27
CA GLU A 66 23.36 -16.44 -5.37
C GLU A 66 22.70 -17.82 -5.62
N GLY A 67 22.42 -18.12 -6.87
CA GLY A 67 21.78 -19.37 -7.29
C GLY A 67 20.27 -19.32 -7.42
N TYR A 68 19.65 -18.19 -7.16
CA TYR A 68 18.19 -18.00 -7.34
C TYR A 68 17.88 -16.83 -8.27
N ASP A 69 16.77 -16.95 -9.00
CA ASP A 69 16.05 -15.77 -9.50
C ASP A 69 14.98 -15.32 -8.48
N SER A 70 14.39 -14.14 -8.71
CA SER A 70 13.38 -13.59 -7.78
C SER A 70 12.17 -14.51 -7.61
N TRP A 71 11.77 -15.19 -8.69
CA TRP A 71 10.61 -16.09 -8.65
C TRP A 71 10.90 -17.36 -7.86
N GLU A 72 12.04 -17.99 -8.11
CA GLU A 72 12.48 -19.20 -7.39
C GLU A 72 12.66 -18.91 -5.90
N TYR A 73 13.22 -17.75 -5.59
CA TYR A 73 13.42 -17.34 -4.21
C TYR A 73 12.10 -17.06 -3.48
N LEU A 74 11.16 -16.36 -4.13
CA LEU A 74 9.82 -16.15 -3.58
C LEU A 74 9.11 -17.48 -3.32
N GLN A 75 9.14 -18.40 -4.29
CA GLN A 75 8.53 -19.73 -4.12
C GLN A 75 9.13 -20.47 -2.92
N LYS A 76 10.45 -20.48 -2.80
CA LYS A 76 11.13 -21.11 -1.68
C LYS A 76 10.64 -20.56 -0.35
N LEU A 77 10.66 -19.25 -0.17
CA LEU A 77 10.22 -18.59 1.06
C LEU A 77 8.76 -18.89 1.41
N VAL A 78 7.89 -18.85 0.40
CA VAL A 78 6.46 -19.11 0.57
C VAL A 78 6.22 -20.56 0.99
N TRP A 79 6.85 -21.54 0.32
CA TRP A 79 6.64 -22.95 0.64
C TRP A 79 7.23 -23.31 1.99
N ASP A 80 8.42 -22.77 2.35
CA ASP A 80 9.00 -22.96 3.67
C ASP A 80 8.05 -22.46 4.78
N GLY A 81 7.58 -21.22 4.68
CA GLY A 81 6.65 -20.66 5.65
C GLY A 81 5.24 -21.30 5.61
N PHE A 82 4.81 -21.78 4.45
CA PHE A 82 3.55 -22.49 4.33
C PHE A 82 3.56 -23.80 5.12
N TYR A 83 4.58 -24.63 4.98
CA TYR A 83 4.68 -25.88 5.73
C TYR A 83 4.93 -25.67 7.22
N GLU A 84 5.55 -24.56 7.61
CA GLU A 84 5.65 -24.15 9.01
C GLU A 84 4.28 -23.82 9.61
N ARG A 85 3.45 -23.05 8.89
CA ARG A 85 2.12 -22.61 9.35
C ARG A 85 1.03 -23.65 9.18
N TYR A 86 1.16 -24.52 8.20
CA TYR A 86 0.18 -25.58 7.87
C TYR A 86 0.87 -26.94 7.72
N PRO A 87 1.38 -27.54 8.82
CA PRO A 87 2.12 -28.81 8.78
C PRO A 87 1.29 -29.99 8.30
N GLN A 88 -0.05 -29.86 8.31
CA GLN A 88 -0.99 -30.88 7.85
C GLN A 88 -1.84 -30.39 6.65
N ALA A 89 -1.24 -29.55 5.81
CA ALA A 89 -1.91 -28.99 4.65
C ALA A 89 -2.42 -30.09 3.69
N ASP A 90 -3.68 -29.98 3.29
CA ASP A 90 -4.27 -30.79 2.23
C ASP A 90 -3.91 -30.27 0.82
N GLU A 91 -4.26 -31.01 -0.22
CA GLU A 91 -3.99 -30.60 -1.60
C GLU A 91 -4.73 -29.30 -1.98
N LYS A 92 -5.91 -29.06 -1.43
CA LYS A 92 -6.69 -27.86 -1.70
C LYS A 92 -5.98 -26.59 -1.22
N LEU A 93 -5.32 -26.66 -0.07
CA LEU A 93 -4.51 -25.53 0.43
C LEU A 93 -3.27 -25.29 -0.44
N LYS A 94 -2.62 -26.35 -0.93
CA LYS A 94 -1.49 -26.24 -1.85
C LYS A 94 -1.90 -25.65 -3.20
N GLU A 95 -3.06 -26.04 -3.72
CA GLU A 95 -3.65 -25.45 -4.93
C GLU A 95 -3.89 -23.95 -4.74
N ARG A 96 -4.40 -23.54 -3.58
CA ARG A 96 -4.62 -22.12 -3.25
C ARG A 96 -3.29 -21.33 -3.22
N VAL A 97 -2.23 -21.84 -2.60
CA VAL A 97 -0.89 -21.21 -2.60
C VAL A 97 -0.38 -21.09 -4.03
N SER A 98 -0.48 -22.18 -4.81
CA SER A 98 -0.03 -22.19 -6.21
C SER A 98 -0.79 -21.18 -7.07
N TYR A 99 -2.08 -21.05 -6.88
CA TYR A 99 -2.94 -20.08 -7.57
C TYR A 99 -2.51 -18.64 -7.24
N GLU A 100 -2.33 -18.32 -5.96
CA GLU A 100 -1.93 -16.99 -5.52
C GLU A 100 -0.52 -16.64 -6.01
N LEU A 101 0.45 -17.56 -5.91
CA LEU A 101 1.80 -17.39 -6.44
C LEU A 101 1.80 -17.10 -7.95
N ASN A 102 1.03 -17.87 -8.72
CA ASN A 102 0.92 -17.66 -10.17
C ASN A 102 0.28 -16.30 -10.50
N THR A 103 -0.71 -15.88 -9.75
CA THR A 103 -1.33 -14.57 -9.90
C THR A 103 -0.32 -13.44 -9.63
N ILE A 104 0.43 -13.53 -8.53
CA ILE A 104 1.49 -12.57 -8.18
C ILE A 104 2.55 -12.48 -9.29
N LYS A 105 2.98 -13.63 -9.82
CA LYS A 105 3.94 -13.71 -10.93
C LYS A 105 3.39 -13.05 -12.19
N THR A 106 2.19 -13.42 -12.60
CA THR A 106 1.57 -12.94 -13.84
C THR A 106 1.33 -11.43 -13.82
N MET A 107 1.01 -10.90 -12.63
CA MET A 107 0.83 -9.46 -12.43
C MET A 107 2.13 -8.69 -12.25
N GLY A 108 3.30 -9.36 -12.19
CA GLY A 108 4.62 -8.72 -12.10
C GLY A 108 4.99 -8.21 -10.70
N PHE A 109 4.42 -8.78 -9.63
CA PHE A 109 4.62 -8.29 -8.27
C PHE A 109 5.57 -9.16 -7.42
N VAL A 110 6.37 -10.03 -8.05
CA VAL A 110 7.32 -10.91 -7.34
C VAL A 110 8.28 -10.11 -6.45
N ASP A 111 8.98 -9.13 -7.04
CA ASP A 111 9.93 -8.30 -6.30
C ASP A 111 9.25 -7.45 -5.22
N TYR A 112 8.01 -6.99 -5.46
CA TYR A 112 7.23 -6.27 -4.47
C TYR A 112 7.02 -7.11 -3.20
N PHE A 113 6.63 -8.38 -3.34
CA PHE A 113 6.43 -9.28 -2.20
C PHE A 113 7.75 -9.58 -1.48
N LEU A 114 8.85 -9.75 -2.22
CA LEU A 114 10.17 -9.96 -1.64
C LEU A 114 10.66 -8.74 -0.85
N ILE A 115 10.45 -7.54 -1.37
CA ILE A 115 10.80 -6.28 -0.69
C ILE A 115 9.98 -6.11 0.59
N VAL A 116 8.67 -6.38 0.54
CA VAL A 116 7.81 -6.31 1.72
C VAL A 116 8.19 -7.35 2.76
N TRP A 117 8.44 -8.59 2.34
CA TRP A 117 8.95 -9.63 3.23
C TRP A 117 10.26 -9.22 3.90
N ASP A 118 11.20 -8.65 3.14
CA ASP A 118 12.53 -8.30 3.60
C ASP A 118 12.52 -7.32 4.78
N PHE A 119 11.82 -6.22 4.67
CA PHE A 119 11.82 -5.24 5.76
C PHE A 119 10.99 -5.70 6.97
N ILE A 120 9.97 -6.53 6.77
CA ILE A 120 9.26 -7.18 7.89
C ILE A 120 10.17 -8.18 8.58
N HIS A 121 10.93 -8.98 7.81
CA HIS A 121 11.91 -9.92 8.33
C HIS A 121 13.02 -9.20 9.10
N PHE A 122 13.53 -8.08 8.56
CA PHE A 122 14.47 -7.22 9.26
C PHE A 122 13.90 -6.77 10.61
N ALA A 123 12.68 -6.22 10.62
CA ALA A 123 12.06 -5.74 11.85
C ALA A 123 11.96 -6.86 12.90
N ARG A 124 11.46 -8.04 12.52
CA ARG A 124 11.29 -9.18 13.42
C ARG A 124 12.62 -9.73 13.94
N SER A 125 13.65 -9.81 13.08
CA SER A 125 14.98 -10.28 13.47
C SER A 125 15.73 -9.32 14.39
N HIS A 126 15.24 -8.07 14.51
CA HIS A 126 15.77 -7.04 15.41
C HIS A 126 14.83 -6.73 16.58
N ASP A 127 13.87 -7.63 16.87
CA ASP A 127 12.88 -7.47 17.94
C ASP A 127 12.08 -6.17 17.84
N ILE A 128 11.84 -5.69 16.62
CA ILE A 128 10.92 -4.56 16.34
C ILE A 128 9.53 -5.13 16.13
N MET A 129 8.58 -4.72 16.97
CA MET A 129 7.20 -5.20 16.86
C MET A 129 6.57 -4.80 15.53
N VAL A 130 5.96 -5.80 14.88
CA VAL A 130 5.18 -5.65 13.66
C VAL A 130 3.73 -6.03 13.94
N GLY A 131 2.79 -5.24 13.47
CA GLY A 131 1.37 -5.53 13.60
C GLY A 131 0.96 -6.79 12.84
N PRO A 132 -0.19 -7.41 13.17
CA PRO A 132 -0.63 -8.67 12.56
C PRO A 132 -1.03 -8.54 11.09
N GLY A 133 -1.00 -7.34 10.55
CA GLY A 133 -1.49 -7.01 9.23
C GLY A 133 -2.93 -6.50 9.25
N ARG A 134 -3.29 -5.77 8.22
CA ARG A 134 -4.62 -5.19 8.03
C ARG A 134 -4.93 -5.02 6.54
N GLY A 135 -6.12 -4.54 6.22
CA GLY A 135 -6.51 -4.31 4.84
C GLY A 135 -6.71 -5.61 4.05
N SER A 136 -6.57 -5.51 2.74
CA SER A 136 -6.85 -6.63 1.82
C SER A 136 -5.76 -7.70 1.80
N ALA A 137 -4.53 -7.37 2.16
CA ALA A 137 -3.39 -8.29 2.18
C ALA A 137 -3.60 -9.49 3.14
N ALA A 138 -4.43 -9.30 4.19
CA ALA A 138 -4.82 -10.38 5.10
C ALA A 138 -5.59 -11.52 4.39
N GLY A 139 -6.12 -11.30 3.18
CA GLY A 139 -6.79 -12.33 2.37
C GLY A 139 -5.85 -13.28 1.64
N SER A 140 -4.53 -13.04 1.66
CA SER A 140 -3.54 -13.82 0.94
C SER A 140 -2.87 -14.87 1.82
N ILE A 141 -2.94 -16.15 1.40
CA ILE A 141 -2.20 -17.24 2.05
C ILE A 141 -0.69 -17.10 1.79
N VAL A 142 -0.28 -16.51 0.67
CA VAL A 142 1.12 -16.18 0.37
C VAL A 142 1.65 -15.14 1.36
N SER A 143 0.90 -14.05 1.60
CA SER A 143 1.26 -13.04 2.61
C SER A 143 1.37 -13.64 4.02
N TYR A 144 0.46 -14.55 4.36
CA TYR A 144 0.49 -15.26 5.64
C TYR A 144 1.69 -16.20 5.74
N SER A 145 2.00 -16.97 4.71
CA SER A 145 3.16 -17.88 4.66
C SER A 145 4.50 -17.13 4.76
N LEU A 146 4.61 -15.98 4.11
CA LEU A 146 5.80 -15.10 4.20
C LEU A 146 5.92 -14.40 5.57
N GLY A 147 4.93 -14.50 6.45
CA GLY A 147 4.90 -13.73 7.69
C GLY A 147 4.67 -12.24 7.47
N ILE A 148 4.20 -11.81 6.31
CA ILE A 148 3.77 -10.43 6.06
C ILE A 148 2.53 -10.12 6.91
N THR A 149 1.63 -11.10 7.03
CA THR A 149 0.47 -11.03 7.91
C THR A 149 0.47 -12.19 8.91
N ASP A 150 -0.15 -12.00 10.07
CA ASP A 150 -0.38 -13.04 11.09
C ASP A 150 -1.87 -13.39 11.21
N ILE A 151 -2.68 -12.97 10.24
CA ILE A 151 -4.10 -13.30 10.12
C ILE A 151 -4.23 -14.47 9.14
N ASP A 152 -4.69 -15.61 9.63
CA ASP A 152 -4.91 -16.80 8.82
C ASP A 152 -6.11 -16.62 7.87
N PRO A 153 -5.91 -16.48 6.55
CA PRO A 153 -6.99 -16.24 5.61
C PRO A 153 -7.95 -17.43 5.46
N ILE A 154 -7.49 -18.63 5.76
CA ILE A 154 -8.32 -19.85 5.68
C ILE A 154 -9.25 -19.92 6.88
N ARG A 155 -8.72 -19.72 8.08
CA ARG A 155 -9.51 -19.70 9.32
C ARG A 155 -10.65 -18.70 9.28
N TYR A 156 -10.41 -17.53 8.70
CA TYR A 156 -11.38 -16.43 8.64
C TYR A 156 -12.11 -16.33 7.29
N ASN A 157 -11.91 -17.32 6.41
CA ASN A 157 -12.54 -17.39 5.08
C ASN A 157 -12.40 -16.09 4.27
N LEU A 158 -11.18 -15.54 4.25
CA LEU A 158 -10.87 -14.29 3.54
C LEU A 158 -10.59 -14.57 2.05
N LEU A 159 -11.00 -13.63 1.19
CA LEU A 159 -10.88 -13.75 -0.25
C LEU A 159 -9.63 -13.05 -0.77
N PHE A 160 -8.79 -13.79 -1.49
CA PHE A 160 -7.59 -13.28 -2.15
C PHE A 160 -7.91 -12.26 -3.24
N GLU A 161 -9.00 -12.46 -3.96
CA GLU A 161 -9.42 -11.61 -5.09
C GLU A 161 -9.79 -10.18 -4.66
N ARG A 162 -10.00 -9.94 -3.36
CA ARG A 162 -10.12 -8.58 -2.80
C ARG A 162 -8.79 -7.87 -2.68
N PHE A 163 -7.70 -8.61 -2.64
CA PHE A 163 -6.34 -8.10 -2.55
C PHE A 163 -5.71 -8.00 -3.93
N LEU A 164 -5.67 -9.11 -4.70
CA LEU A 164 -5.17 -9.14 -6.06
C LEU A 164 -6.22 -9.77 -6.98
N ASN A 165 -6.59 -9.05 -8.02
CA ASN A 165 -7.50 -9.52 -9.04
C ASN A 165 -6.90 -9.23 -10.42
N PRO A 166 -6.61 -10.25 -11.25
CA PRO A 166 -6.08 -10.08 -12.61
C PRO A 166 -6.97 -9.22 -13.52
N GLU A 167 -8.28 -9.18 -13.27
CA GLU A 167 -9.23 -8.36 -14.03
C GLU A 167 -9.16 -6.88 -13.66
N ARG A 168 -8.62 -6.56 -12.49
CA ARG A 168 -8.41 -5.20 -11.99
C ARG A 168 -6.92 -4.93 -11.83
N VAL A 169 -6.29 -4.43 -12.89
CA VAL A 169 -4.87 -4.09 -12.87
C VAL A 169 -4.63 -2.89 -11.98
N SER A 170 -4.34 -3.12 -10.71
CA SER A 170 -3.88 -2.12 -9.76
C SER A 170 -2.72 -2.68 -8.95
N MET A 171 -1.76 -1.83 -8.60
CA MET A 171 -0.68 -2.24 -7.70
C MET A 171 -1.27 -2.67 -6.35
N PRO A 172 -0.80 -3.79 -5.76
CA PRO A 172 -1.21 -4.18 -4.42
C PRO A 172 -0.76 -3.14 -3.40
N ASP A 173 -1.60 -2.95 -2.39
CA ASP A 173 -1.31 -2.09 -1.24
C ASP A 173 -1.25 -2.96 0.01
N ILE A 174 -0.05 -3.09 0.58
CA ILE A 174 0.19 -3.84 1.80
C ILE A 174 0.45 -2.85 2.93
N ASP A 175 -0.53 -2.70 3.78
CA ASP A 175 -0.46 -1.86 4.98
C ASP A 175 0.28 -2.58 6.11
N ILE A 176 1.35 -1.98 6.62
CA ILE A 176 2.18 -2.56 7.68
C ILE A 176 2.34 -1.55 8.81
N ASP A 177 2.05 -2.02 10.03
CA ASP A 177 2.20 -1.23 11.23
C ASP A 177 3.46 -1.67 11.98
N PHE A 178 4.40 -0.76 12.21
CA PHE A 178 5.59 -0.98 13.02
C PHE A 178 5.48 -0.27 14.37
N CYS A 179 6.24 -0.77 15.35
CA CYS A 179 6.42 -0.10 16.61
C CYS A 179 6.74 1.39 16.41
N PHE A 180 5.92 2.27 17.00
CA PHE A 180 6.05 3.72 16.82
C PHE A 180 7.45 4.24 17.22
N GLU A 181 8.01 3.71 18.31
CA GLU A 181 9.32 4.15 18.83
C GLU A 181 10.48 3.74 17.92
N ARG A 182 10.37 2.55 17.27
CA ARG A 182 11.48 1.96 16.52
C ARG A 182 11.27 1.90 15.00
N ARG A 183 10.15 2.38 14.47
CA ARG A 183 9.89 2.37 13.02
C ARG A 183 10.96 3.06 12.19
N GLN A 184 11.65 4.06 12.78
CA GLN A 184 12.72 4.76 12.07
C GLN A 184 13.87 3.83 11.69
N GLU A 185 14.20 2.85 12.52
CA GLU A 185 15.23 1.85 12.22
C GLU A 185 14.89 1.04 10.97
N VAL A 186 13.60 0.70 10.79
CA VAL A 186 13.12 0.00 9.58
C VAL A 186 13.22 0.89 8.35
N ILE A 187 12.82 2.17 8.47
CA ILE A 187 12.94 3.15 7.37
C ILE A 187 14.41 3.32 6.98
N ASP A 188 15.31 3.46 7.93
CA ASP A 188 16.74 3.62 7.69
C ASP A 188 17.33 2.38 7.01
N TYR A 189 16.93 1.17 7.42
CA TYR A 189 17.30 -0.07 6.74
C TYR A 189 16.87 -0.08 5.28
N VAL A 190 15.61 0.27 4.99
CA VAL A 190 15.07 0.30 3.63
C VAL A 190 15.80 1.34 2.78
N VAL A 191 16.05 2.53 3.34
CA VAL A 191 16.82 3.59 2.67
C VAL A 191 18.25 3.14 2.35
N GLN A 192 18.90 2.46 3.30
CA GLN A 192 20.26 1.97 3.11
C GLN A 192 20.33 0.86 2.06
N LYS A 193 19.36 -0.06 2.06
CA LYS A 193 19.36 -1.23 1.17
C LYS A 193 18.93 -0.90 -0.25
N TYR A 194 17.87 -0.10 -0.41
CA TYR A 194 17.24 0.15 -1.72
C TYR A 194 17.60 1.51 -2.34
N GLY A 195 18.23 2.40 -1.58
CA GLY A 195 18.64 3.71 -2.04
C GLY A 195 17.76 4.85 -1.55
N ARG A 196 18.38 5.97 -1.20
CA ARG A 196 17.72 7.16 -0.67
C ARG A 196 16.77 7.84 -1.68
N ASP A 197 17.04 7.66 -2.96
CA ASP A 197 16.24 8.16 -4.08
C ASP A 197 14.98 7.34 -4.37
N ARG A 198 14.87 6.16 -3.74
CA ARG A 198 13.75 5.22 -3.94
C ARG A 198 12.82 5.11 -2.74
N VAL A 199 13.15 5.76 -1.64
CA VAL A 199 12.39 5.73 -0.39
C VAL A 199 12.01 7.12 0.00
N VAL A 200 10.71 7.41 -0.02
CA VAL A 200 10.18 8.74 0.35
C VAL A 200 9.06 8.60 1.36
N GLN A 201 8.96 9.57 2.24
CA GLN A 201 7.81 9.72 3.12
C GLN A 201 6.75 10.57 2.41
N ILE A 202 5.49 10.19 2.58
CA ILE A 202 4.39 11.04 2.13
C ILE A 202 4.43 12.33 2.94
N VAL A 203 4.47 13.47 2.23
CA VAL A 203 4.47 14.79 2.85
C VAL A 203 3.09 15.06 3.45
N THR A 204 3.00 14.92 4.77
CA THR A 204 1.83 15.29 5.54
C THR A 204 2.22 16.40 6.52
N PHE A 205 1.50 17.51 6.48
CA PHE A 205 1.65 18.60 7.46
C PHE A 205 0.61 18.37 8.57
N GLY A 206 0.90 17.42 9.46
CA GLY A 206 0.13 17.22 10.68
C GLY A 206 0.84 17.93 11.84
N THR A 207 0.14 18.78 12.55
CA THR A 207 0.57 19.33 13.83
C THR A 207 0.02 18.50 14.97
#